data_4b35e9d5412d3455ecc621471b65fb8c
#
_entry.id   4b35e9d5412d3455ecc621471b65fb8c
#
_cell.length_a   1.000
_cell.length_b   1.000
_cell.length_c   1.000
_cell.angle_alpha   90.00
_cell.angle_beta   90.00
_cell.angle_gamma   90.00
#
_symmetry.space_group_name_H-M   'P 1'
#
loop_
_entity.id
_entity.type
_entity.pdbx_description
1 polymer ?
#
loop_
_entity_poly.entity_id
_entity_poly.type
_entity_poly.pdbx_seq_one_letter_code
_entity_poly.pdbx_strand_id
1 'polypeptide(L)'
;IRLTDKDATLSEHWSAVNSILAYGGNFTNSTTKAIDELYSASAGTIYIQEGDEEEGAGTIYVYNNDLVDNPAYTPIPSVKYNDGEDLSKTSLYAGAAGKVRICQEELKLNILTVEETSVIDLFGSTLSVTRAKIGGKSLGAGVYEPSDFADNLVDTSEAGGGTIVVLGEGTLIILR
;
A
#
# COMPACT_ATOMS: atom_id res chain seq x y z
N ILE A 1 14.22 -3.50 -5.89
CA ILE A 1 15.58 -3.94 -5.55
C ILE A 1 15.48 -5.33 -4.96
N ARG A 2 16.25 -6.26 -5.46
CA ARG A 2 16.41 -7.60 -4.89
C ARG A 2 17.88 -7.79 -4.51
N LEU A 3 18.12 -8.12 -3.25
CA LEU A 3 19.45 -8.51 -2.77
C LEU A 3 19.64 -10.00 -3.08
N THR A 4 20.75 -10.35 -3.71
CA THR A 4 21.02 -11.74 -4.15
C THR A 4 21.88 -12.51 -3.15
N ASP A 5 22.55 -11.82 -2.25
CA ASP A 5 23.25 -12.44 -1.14
C ASP A 5 22.27 -12.69 0.00
N LYS A 6 22.14 -13.94 0.45
CA LYS A 6 21.21 -14.36 1.49
C LYS A 6 21.43 -13.65 2.85
N ASP A 7 22.66 -13.19 3.09
CA ASP A 7 23.04 -12.53 4.33
C ASP A 7 23.01 -10.98 4.19
N ALA A 8 22.67 -10.46 2.98
CA ALA A 8 22.63 -9.02 2.73
C ALA A 8 21.30 -8.43 3.20
N THR A 9 21.39 -7.41 4.05
CA THR A 9 20.24 -6.59 4.43
C THR A 9 20.41 -5.17 3.88
N LEU A 10 19.29 -4.52 3.54
CA LEU A 10 19.33 -3.17 3.02
C LEU A 10 19.86 -2.18 4.07
N SER A 11 19.58 -2.44 5.36
CA SER A 11 20.04 -1.62 6.48
C SER A 11 21.54 -1.61 6.66
N GLU A 12 22.24 -2.69 6.30
CA GLU A 12 23.70 -2.80 6.42
C GLU A 12 24.43 -2.12 5.26
N HIS A 13 23.86 -2.18 4.07
CA HIS A 13 24.49 -1.66 2.85
C HIS A 13 23.96 -0.27 2.47
N TRP A 14 22.84 0.14 3.02
CA TRP A 14 22.21 1.39 2.69
C TRP A 14 21.69 2.09 3.95
N SER A 15 22.51 2.90 4.55
CA SER A 15 22.11 3.74 5.69
C SER A 15 21.01 4.75 5.33
N ALA A 16 20.48 4.69 4.12
CA ALA A 16 19.50 5.59 3.59
C ALA A 16 18.48 4.85 2.70
N VAL A 17 17.58 4.09 3.32
CA VAL A 17 16.25 3.85 2.72
C VAL A 17 15.65 5.20 2.29
N ASN A 18 16.00 6.28 2.97
CA ASN A 18 15.70 7.66 2.62
C ASN A 18 16.31 8.15 1.28
N SER A 19 17.13 7.36 0.60
CA SER A 19 17.74 7.77 -0.68
C SER A 19 17.08 7.12 -1.90
N ILE A 20 16.15 6.17 -1.72
CA ILE A 20 15.36 5.63 -2.82
C ILE A 20 14.02 6.37 -2.79
N LEU A 21 13.86 7.31 -3.69
CA LEU A 21 12.74 8.23 -3.69
C LEU A 21 11.93 8.04 -4.98
N ALA A 22 10.65 7.76 -4.85
CA ALA A 22 9.71 7.67 -5.95
C ALA A 22 8.47 8.51 -5.61
N TYR A 23 8.69 9.80 -5.34
CA TYR A 23 7.62 10.70 -4.95
C TYR A 23 6.73 11.06 -6.13
N GLY A 24 5.45 11.31 -5.84
CA GLY A 24 4.56 12.03 -6.71
C GLY A 24 4.85 13.54 -6.69
N GLY A 25 4.06 14.30 -7.40
CA GLY A 25 4.16 15.74 -7.43
C GLY A 25 2.80 16.39 -7.52
N ASN A 26 2.64 17.53 -6.84
CA ASN A 26 1.46 18.37 -6.98
C ASN A 26 1.67 19.34 -8.14
N PHE A 27 0.75 19.35 -9.08
CA PHE A 27 0.66 20.44 -10.05
C PHE A 27 -0.22 21.54 -9.46
N THR A 28 0.35 22.76 -9.34
CA THR A 28 -0.38 23.92 -8.86
C THR A 28 -0.73 24.82 -10.01
N ASN A 29 -2.01 25.10 -10.19
CA ASN A 29 -2.47 26.06 -11.19
C ASN A 29 -1.88 27.44 -10.90
N SER A 30 -1.19 28.03 -11.88
CA SER A 30 -0.47 29.28 -11.71
C SER A 30 -1.39 30.47 -11.39
N THR A 31 -2.64 30.42 -11.83
CA THR A 31 -3.64 31.48 -11.64
C THR A 31 -4.39 31.36 -10.33
N THR A 32 -4.91 30.17 -10.03
CA THR A 32 -5.77 29.95 -8.85
C THR A 32 -4.98 29.57 -7.60
N LYS A 33 -3.71 29.12 -7.76
CA LYS A 33 -2.88 28.55 -6.70
C LYS A 33 -3.45 27.26 -6.07
N ALA A 34 -4.51 26.71 -6.64
CA ALA A 34 -5.07 25.43 -6.23
C ALA A 34 -4.26 24.26 -6.82
N ILE A 35 -4.21 23.16 -6.09
CA ILE A 35 -3.68 21.88 -6.60
C ILE A 35 -4.64 21.36 -7.66
N ASP A 36 -4.11 20.98 -8.80
CA ASP A 36 -4.88 20.47 -9.93
C ASP A 36 -4.79 18.93 -9.92
N GLU A 37 -5.91 18.28 -9.65
CA GLU A 37 -5.99 16.82 -9.54
C GLU A 37 -5.65 16.10 -10.85
N LEU A 38 -5.99 16.72 -11.99
CA LEU A 38 -5.73 16.12 -13.32
C LEU A 38 -4.26 16.02 -13.67
N TYR A 39 -3.44 16.90 -13.10
CA TYR A 39 -2.02 16.99 -13.44
C TYR A 39 -1.09 16.59 -12.28
N SER A 40 -1.65 16.26 -11.11
CA SER A 40 -0.85 15.74 -10.01
C SER A 40 -0.46 14.29 -10.26
N ALA A 41 0.80 13.94 -9.98
CA ALA A 41 1.31 12.59 -10.15
C ALA A 41 1.29 11.84 -8.82
N SER A 42 0.88 10.56 -8.86
CA SER A 42 1.00 9.66 -7.70
C SER A 42 2.46 9.35 -7.38
N ALA A 43 2.72 8.92 -6.16
CA ALA A 43 4.00 8.31 -5.81
C ALA A 43 4.24 7.07 -6.67
N GLY A 44 5.50 6.77 -6.95
CA GLY A 44 5.90 5.50 -7.52
C GLY A 44 5.99 4.43 -6.43
N THR A 45 6.24 3.19 -6.85
CA THR A 45 6.49 2.05 -5.96
C THR A 45 7.96 1.71 -5.89
N ILE A 46 8.42 1.35 -4.68
CA ILE A 46 9.76 0.79 -4.46
C ILE A 46 9.55 -0.60 -3.89
N TYR A 47 9.98 -1.63 -4.60
CA TYR A 47 9.97 -3.00 -4.10
C TYR A 47 11.35 -3.36 -3.58
N ILE A 48 11.41 -3.84 -2.34
CA ILE A 48 12.64 -4.31 -1.70
C ILE A 48 12.42 -5.74 -1.25
N GLN A 49 13.32 -6.63 -1.65
CA GLN A 49 13.39 -8.00 -1.16
C GLN A 49 14.79 -8.25 -0.62
N GLU A 50 14.90 -8.65 0.62
CA GLU A 50 16.17 -8.98 1.27
C GLU A 50 16.66 -10.37 0.85
N GLY A 51 17.96 -10.63 1.06
CA GLY A 51 18.61 -11.82 0.48
C GLY A 51 18.13 -13.16 1.06
N ASP A 52 17.64 -13.16 2.28
CA ASP A 52 17.12 -14.35 2.98
C ASP A 52 15.62 -14.56 2.81
N GLU A 53 14.92 -13.59 2.21
CA GLU A 53 13.48 -13.70 1.97
C GLU A 53 13.19 -14.63 0.78
N GLU A 54 12.07 -15.37 0.88
CA GLU A 54 11.53 -16.13 -0.25
C GLU A 54 11.21 -15.22 -1.44
N GLU A 55 11.19 -15.79 -2.63
CA GLU A 55 10.79 -15.05 -3.82
C GLU A 55 9.36 -14.49 -3.68
N GLY A 56 9.23 -13.20 -3.90
CA GLY A 56 7.97 -12.46 -3.74
C GLY A 56 7.64 -12.04 -2.30
N ALA A 57 8.48 -12.37 -1.30
CA ALA A 57 8.21 -12.02 0.10
C ALA A 57 8.66 -10.60 0.51
N GLY A 58 9.16 -9.81 -0.42
CA GLY A 58 9.61 -8.45 -0.14
C GLY A 58 8.49 -7.48 0.20
N THR A 59 8.86 -6.21 0.38
CA THR A 59 7.92 -5.14 0.71
C THR A 59 7.84 -4.10 -0.41
N ILE A 60 6.61 -3.76 -0.79
CA ILE A 60 6.30 -2.61 -1.64
C ILE A 60 6.17 -1.39 -0.74
N TYR A 61 6.94 -0.36 -1.00
CA TYR A 61 6.87 0.93 -0.33
C TYR A 61 6.24 1.98 -1.25
N VAL A 62 5.31 2.75 -0.70
CA VAL A 62 4.70 3.91 -1.34
C VAL A 62 4.85 5.10 -0.41
N TYR A 63 5.74 6.02 -0.76
CA TYR A 63 6.02 7.25 -0.02
C TYR A 63 5.73 8.46 -0.89
N ASN A 64 5.10 9.48 -0.34
CA ASN A 64 4.79 10.71 -1.07
C ASN A 64 5.38 11.98 -0.44
N ASN A 65 6.46 11.85 0.31
CA ASN A 65 7.21 12.98 0.90
C ASN A 65 6.33 13.97 1.69
N ASP A 66 5.40 13.42 2.48
CA ASP A 66 4.42 14.18 3.27
C ASP A 66 3.54 15.15 2.47
N LEU A 67 3.38 14.93 1.17
CA LEU A 67 2.46 15.68 0.31
C LEU A 67 1.01 15.26 0.57
N VAL A 68 0.47 15.58 1.73
CA VAL A 68 -0.87 15.16 2.19
C VAL A 68 -1.99 15.63 1.26
N ASP A 69 -1.83 16.78 0.63
CA ASP A 69 -2.80 17.37 -0.31
C ASP A 69 -2.70 16.80 -1.72
N ASN A 70 -1.77 15.88 -2.00
CA ASN A 70 -1.67 15.23 -3.30
C ASN A 70 -2.91 14.33 -3.52
N PRO A 71 -3.75 14.58 -4.52
CA PRO A 71 -4.97 13.81 -4.76
C PRO A 71 -4.71 12.44 -5.42
N ALA A 72 -3.54 12.24 -6.01
CA ALA A 72 -3.26 11.09 -6.85
C ALA A 72 -2.96 9.81 -6.05
N TYR A 73 -3.55 8.70 -6.46
CA TYR A 73 -3.34 7.37 -5.88
C TYR A 73 -2.38 6.53 -6.71
N THR A 74 -1.52 5.78 -6.03
CA THR A 74 -0.66 4.76 -6.65
C THR A 74 -1.45 3.46 -6.80
N PRO A 75 -1.67 2.94 -8.02
CA PRO A 75 -2.42 1.72 -8.23
C PRO A 75 -1.60 0.46 -7.84
N ILE A 76 -2.18 -0.45 -7.08
CA ILE A 76 -1.60 -1.73 -6.68
C ILE A 76 -2.62 -2.86 -6.93
N PRO A 77 -2.31 -3.90 -7.72
CA PRO A 77 -1.23 -3.94 -8.70
C PRO A 77 -1.41 -2.84 -9.75
N SER A 78 -0.37 -2.61 -10.56
CA SER A 78 -0.49 -1.62 -11.64
C SER A 78 -1.64 -1.98 -12.59
N VAL A 79 -2.52 -1.03 -12.88
CA VAL A 79 -3.70 -1.23 -13.77
C VAL A 79 -3.32 -1.85 -15.13
N LYS A 80 -2.13 -1.53 -15.64
CA LYS A 80 -1.66 -2.05 -16.94
C LYS A 80 -1.36 -3.55 -16.93
N TYR A 81 -1.06 -4.13 -15.77
CA TYR A 81 -0.64 -5.53 -15.62
C TYR A 81 -1.52 -6.29 -14.62
N ASN A 82 -2.78 -5.89 -14.50
CA ASN A 82 -3.74 -6.48 -13.56
C ASN A 82 -4.28 -7.83 -14.07
N ASP A 83 -3.38 -8.79 -14.32
CA ASP A 83 -3.72 -10.14 -14.77
C ASP A 83 -3.73 -11.15 -13.60
N GLY A 84 -4.04 -10.69 -12.38
CA GLY A 84 -4.11 -11.56 -11.21
C GLY A 84 -2.75 -11.88 -10.61
N GLU A 85 -1.88 -10.88 -10.46
CA GLU A 85 -0.61 -11.03 -9.76
C GLU A 85 -0.81 -11.59 -8.35
N ASP A 86 -0.08 -12.65 -8.02
CA ASP A 86 -0.07 -13.22 -6.67
C ASP A 86 0.92 -12.44 -5.78
N LEU A 87 0.37 -11.55 -4.98
CA LEU A 87 1.12 -10.77 -4.00
C LEU A 87 0.96 -11.31 -2.55
N SER A 88 0.46 -12.54 -2.38
CA SER A 88 0.14 -13.10 -1.06
C SER A 88 1.33 -13.21 -0.09
N LYS A 89 2.55 -13.23 -0.60
CA LYS A 89 3.79 -13.18 0.19
C LYS A 89 4.33 -11.76 0.37
N THR A 90 3.87 -10.81 -0.43
CA THR A 90 4.38 -9.45 -0.48
C THR A 90 3.73 -8.60 0.61
N SER A 91 4.52 -7.76 1.25
CA SER A 91 4.03 -6.74 2.19
C SER A 91 3.84 -5.40 1.48
N LEU A 92 2.90 -4.60 1.96
CA LEU A 92 2.65 -3.23 1.48
C LEU A 92 2.81 -2.25 2.63
N TYR A 93 3.64 -1.24 2.41
CA TYR A 93 3.86 -0.14 3.33
C TYR A 93 3.53 1.19 2.66
N ALA A 94 2.51 1.88 3.15
CA ALA A 94 2.16 3.24 2.75
C ALA A 94 2.57 4.21 3.87
N GLY A 95 3.50 5.12 3.57
CA GLY A 95 4.05 6.07 4.54
C GLY A 95 4.23 7.46 3.94
N ALA A 96 4.52 8.45 4.79
CA ALA A 96 4.78 9.83 4.38
C ALA A 96 3.73 10.37 3.40
N ALA A 97 2.46 10.30 3.75
CA ALA A 97 1.30 10.67 2.95
C ALA A 97 1.12 9.85 1.64
N GLY A 98 1.66 8.64 1.57
CA GLY A 98 1.45 7.72 0.45
C GLY A 98 -0.03 7.35 0.32
N LYS A 99 -0.58 7.48 -0.91
CA LYS A 99 -1.96 7.10 -1.23
C LYS A 99 -1.94 5.92 -2.18
N VAL A 100 -2.57 4.83 -1.80
CA VAL A 100 -2.63 3.58 -2.56
C VAL A 100 -4.07 3.28 -2.94
N ARG A 101 -4.29 2.85 -4.18
CA ARG A 101 -5.58 2.31 -4.63
C ARG A 101 -5.43 0.85 -4.99
N ILE A 102 -6.30 0.01 -4.45
CA ILE A 102 -6.36 -1.40 -4.81
C ILE A 102 -7.10 -1.53 -6.14
N CYS A 103 -6.45 -2.16 -7.12
CA CYS A 103 -6.95 -2.23 -8.49
C CYS A 103 -7.33 -3.66 -8.92
N GLN A 104 -7.47 -4.57 -7.99
CA GLN A 104 -7.85 -5.95 -8.21
C GLN A 104 -9.02 -6.29 -7.29
N GLU A 105 -10.08 -6.94 -7.81
CA GLU A 105 -11.31 -7.26 -7.07
C GLU A 105 -11.03 -8.00 -5.76
N GLU A 106 -10.11 -8.97 -5.81
CA GLU A 106 -9.59 -9.66 -4.63
C GLU A 106 -8.07 -9.60 -4.65
N LEU A 107 -7.46 -8.93 -3.68
CA LEU A 107 -6.02 -8.87 -3.51
C LEU A 107 -5.61 -9.53 -2.19
N LYS A 108 -4.54 -10.32 -2.24
CA LYS A 108 -3.93 -10.92 -1.05
C LYS A 108 -2.53 -10.34 -0.84
N LEU A 109 -2.26 -9.92 0.39
CA LEU A 109 -0.94 -9.46 0.82
C LEU A 109 -0.54 -10.19 2.11
N ASN A 110 0.74 -10.22 2.42
CA ASN A 110 1.21 -10.75 3.70
C ASN A 110 0.93 -9.74 4.83
N ILE A 111 1.57 -8.58 4.77
CA ILE A 111 1.43 -7.55 5.80
C ILE A 111 1.02 -6.23 5.15
N LEU A 112 0.05 -5.54 5.75
CA LEU A 112 -0.33 -4.19 5.40
C LEU A 112 0.07 -3.22 6.52
N THR A 113 0.82 -2.18 6.17
CA THR A 113 1.09 -1.06 7.08
C THR A 113 0.70 0.24 6.41
N VAL A 114 -0.16 1.01 7.07
CA VAL A 114 -0.60 2.35 6.64
C VAL A 114 -0.30 3.31 7.78
N GLU A 115 0.57 4.28 7.54
CA GLU A 115 0.88 5.32 8.53
C GLU A 115 -0.26 6.32 8.69
N GLU A 116 -0.21 7.15 9.75
CA GLU A 116 -1.28 8.07 10.13
C GLU A 116 -1.65 9.08 9.03
N THR A 117 -0.70 9.51 8.20
CA THR A 117 -0.92 10.47 7.11
C THR A 117 -1.22 9.81 5.77
N SER A 118 -1.19 8.47 5.70
CA SER A 118 -1.31 7.69 4.48
C SER A 118 -2.71 7.10 4.32
N VAL A 119 -3.07 6.76 3.09
CA VAL A 119 -4.43 6.31 2.74
C VAL A 119 -4.39 5.06 1.88
N ILE A 120 -5.25 4.10 2.18
CA ILE A 120 -5.62 2.99 1.29
C ILE A 120 -7.03 3.23 0.78
N ASP A 121 -7.20 3.25 -0.52
CA ASP A 121 -8.49 3.24 -1.21
C ASP A 121 -8.78 1.81 -1.71
N LEU A 122 -9.78 1.19 -1.16
CA LEU A 122 -10.15 -0.19 -1.51
C LEU A 122 -10.80 -0.27 -2.89
N PHE A 123 -11.44 0.79 -3.34
CA PHE A 123 -12.08 0.89 -4.64
C PHE A 123 -13.00 -0.30 -4.97
N GLY A 124 -13.81 -0.72 -4.01
CA GLY A 124 -14.73 -1.85 -4.11
C GLY A 124 -14.09 -3.24 -3.89
N SER A 125 -12.79 -3.28 -3.62
CA SER A 125 -12.01 -4.52 -3.53
C SER A 125 -12.08 -5.18 -2.15
N THR A 126 -11.87 -6.49 -2.12
CA THR A 126 -11.57 -7.24 -0.89
C THR A 126 -10.05 -7.40 -0.75
N LEU A 127 -9.46 -6.77 0.27
CA LEU A 127 -8.05 -6.89 0.58
C LEU A 127 -7.85 -7.87 1.74
N SER A 128 -7.30 -9.05 1.47
CA SER A 128 -6.98 -10.06 2.48
C SER A 128 -5.52 -9.95 2.92
N VAL A 129 -5.26 -9.88 4.23
CA VAL A 129 -3.92 -9.76 4.78
C VAL A 129 -3.72 -10.68 5.98
N THR A 130 -2.50 -11.16 6.20
CA THR A 130 -2.16 -11.92 7.40
C THR A 130 -2.14 -11.03 8.63
N ARG A 131 -1.56 -9.84 8.52
CA ARG A 131 -1.50 -8.82 9.57
C ARG A 131 -1.73 -7.43 8.98
N ALA A 132 -2.34 -6.55 9.77
CA ALA A 132 -2.52 -5.15 9.37
C ALA A 132 -2.23 -4.18 10.52
N LYS A 133 -1.64 -3.03 10.16
CA LYS A 133 -1.51 -1.85 11.01
C LYS A 133 -1.99 -0.64 10.21
N ILE A 134 -3.02 0.04 10.68
CA ILE A 134 -3.63 1.19 9.98
C ILE A 134 -3.73 2.37 10.94
N GLY A 135 -3.23 3.55 10.53
CA GLY A 135 -3.21 4.74 11.36
C GLY A 135 -2.52 4.51 12.71
N GLY A 136 -1.41 3.76 12.71
CA GLY A 136 -0.67 3.43 13.92
C GLY A 136 -1.29 2.29 14.77
N LYS A 137 -2.51 1.84 14.47
CA LYS A 137 -3.25 0.82 15.24
C LYS A 137 -3.10 -0.58 14.61
N SER A 138 -2.60 -1.56 15.37
CA SER A 138 -2.59 -2.96 14.95
C SER A 138 -3.98 -3.57 15.03
N LEU A 139 -4.36 -4.31 13.98
CA LEU A 139 -5.67 -4.95 13.86
C LEU A 139 -5.59 -6.42 14.24
N GLY A 140 -6.61 -6.90 14.95
CA GLY A 140 -6.81 -8.34 15.19
C GLY A 140 -7.39 -9.03 13.96
N ALA A 141 -7.56 -10.36 14.03
CA ALA A 141 -8.30 -11.10 13.01
C ALA A 141 -9.76 -10.60 12.92
N GLY A 142 -10.26 -10.37 11.71
CA GLY A 142 -11.60 -9.83 11.52
C GLY A 142 -11.80 -9.20 10.15
N VAL A 143 -12.99 -8.67 9.91
CA VAL A 143 -13.36 -7.91 8.72
C VAL A 143 -13.53 -6.46 9.12
N TYR A 144 -12.96 -5.56 8.35
CA TYR A 144 -12.96 -4.12 8.61
C TYR A 144 -13.45 -3.37 7.39
N GLU A 145 -14.23 -2.33 7.61
CA GLU A 145 -14.78 -1.45 6.59
C GLU A 145 -14.16 -0.05 6.67
N PRO A 146 -14.26 0.78 5.62
CA PRO A 146 -13.80 2.16 5.65
C PRO A 146 -14.31 2.97 6.84
N SER A 147 -15.54 2.74 7.28
CA SER A 147 -16.15 3.39 8.44
C SER A 147 -15.42 3.14 9.77
N ASP A 148 -14.58 2.10 9.85
CA ASP A 148 -13.79 1.79 11.04
C ASP A 148 -12.53 2.68 11.18
N PHE A 149 -12.13 3.38 10.09
CA PHE A 149 -10.88 4.14 10.00
C PHE A 149 -11.09 5.45 9.23
N ALA A 150 -11.46 6.50 9.90
CA ALA A 150 -11.94 7.76 9.32
C ALA A 150 -11.16 8.25 8.06
N ASP A 151 -9.81 8.36 8.12
CA ASP A 151 -9.04 9.01 7.05
C ASP A 151 -8.03 8.07 6.38
N ASN A 152 -7.70 6.93 6.99
CA ASN A 152 -6.65 6.03 6.51
C ASN A 152 -7.16 4.92 5.58
N LEU A 153 -8.44 4.64 5.62
CA LEU A 153 -9.11 3.64 4.80
C LEU A 153 -10.35 4.26 4.15
N VAL A 154 -10.41 4.25 2.85
CA VAL A 154 -11.52 4.79 2.07
C VAL A 154 -11.98 3.80 1.02
N ASP A 155 -13.19 3.99 0.50
CA ASP A 155 -13.69 3.32 -0.68
C ASP A 155 -14.33 4.36 -1.59
N THR A 156 -13.64 4.72 -2.66
CA THR A 156 -14.09 5.73 -3.62
C THR A 156 -14.83 5.12 -4.81
N SER A 157 -15.12 3.82 -4.79
CA SER A 157 -15.91 3.17 -5.83
C SER A 157 -17.38 3.59 -5.77
N GLU A 158 -18.04 3.66 -6.93
CA GLU A 158 -19.48 4.00 -7.00
C GLU A 158 -20.36 2.94 -6.33
N ALA A 159 -19.94 1.68 -6.34
CA ALA A 159 -20.68 0.58 -5.76
C ALA A 159 -20.50 0.45 -4.23
N GLY A 160 -19.39 0.97 -3.70
CA GLY A 160 -18.99 0.71 -2.31
C GLY A 160 -18.67 -0.76 -2.05
N GLY A 161 -18.52 -1.12 -0.77
CA GLY A 161 -18.41 -2.53 -0.34
C GLY A 161 -16.98 -3.06 -0.25
N GLY A 162 -15.96 -2.20 -0.43
CA GLY A 162 -14.58 -2.57 -0.19
C GLY A 162 -14.33 -2.94 1.29
N THR A 163 -13.57 -4.02 1.52
CA THR A 163 -13.29 -4.54 2.87
C THR A 163 -11.83 -4.96 3.02
N ILE A 164 -11.32 -4.91 4.26
CA ILE A 164 -10.07 -5.56 4.65
C ILE A 164 -10.41 -6.78 5.51
N VAL A 165 -9.86 -7.93 5.12
CA VAL A 165 -9.94 -9.18 5.89
C VAL A 165 -8.58 -9.46 6.51
N VAL A 166 -8.47 -9.34 7.83
CA VAL A 166 -7.27 -9.71 8.57
C VAL A 166 -7.41 -11.16 9.03
N LEU A 167 -6.55 -12.02 8.52
CA LEU A 167 -6.62 -13.46 8.80
C LEU A 167 -6.04 -13.82 10.18
N GLY A 168 -5.05 -13.06 10.65
CA GLY A 168 -4.29 -13.38 11.87
C GLY A 168 -3.29 -14.52 11.64
N GLU A 169 -2.36 -14.66 12.56
CA GLU A 169 -1.40 -15.79 12.53
C GLU A 169 -2.11 -17.08 12.98
N GLY A 170 -2.00 -18.12 12.17
CA GLY A 170 -2.53 -19.44 12.50
C GLY A 170 -4.04 -19.64 12.30
N THR A 171 -4.70 -18.78 11.52
CA THR A 171 -6.12 -18.98 11.20
C THR A 171 -6.31 -20.19 10.31
N LEU A 172 -6.90 -21.27 10.85
CA LEU A 172 -7.36 -22.43 10.10
C LEU A 172 -8.72 -22.12 9.47
N ILE A 173 -8.77 -21.89 8.18
CA ILE A 173 -10.04 -21.77 7.45
C ILE A 173 -10.55 -23.18 7.16
N ILE A 174 -11.57 -23.63 7.87
CA ILE A 174 -12.30 -24.86 7.55
C ILE A 174 -13.42 -24.46 6.59
N LEU A 175 -13.19 -24.66 5.29
CA LEU A 175 -14.26 -24.61 4.29
C LEU A 175 -15.16 -25.83 4.49
N ARG A 176 -16.42 -25.62 4.80
CA ARG A 176 -17.48 -26.66 4.83
C ARG A 176 -18.24 -26.64 3.52
#